data_1b90ddf06bb0e51e105811f35e066aa9
#
_entry.id   1b90ddf06bb0e51e105811f35e066aa9
#
_cell.length_a   1.000
_cell.length_b   1.000
_cell.length_c   1.000
_cell.angle_alpha   90.00
_cell.angle_beta   90.00
_cell.angle_gamma   90.00
#
_symmetry.space_group_name_H-M   'P 1'
#
loop_
_entity.id
_entity.type
_entity.pdbx_description
1 polymer ?
#
loop_
_entity_poly.entity_id
_entity_poly.type
_entity_poly.pdbx_seq_one_letter_code
_entity_poly.pdbx_strand_id
1 'polypeptide(L)'
;VYDGSGSLSEGMDAINSGVGIINYTGHAGPNGWGNGAPLSSSDVNDLTNTDKLPFIFTVGCNPGQFNDYTECFCESWMWATDDDGNPTGAVGHLGSTISQSWEPPMHGQWAMNAILTESYDNNTSRSYGGIAVNGCMHMNEAQGSSGINETKFWTLFGDPSLIVRTDVPVELNVAHSESIVIGQQELVVDVGIDGALVALSIDNELRSYAYSNGGVAILDLGSVNTIPGQVDIVISSFNAYPYQSTIQVLGAEGAYLVYNNYELINNNNGIIEYGQLVEMNLLIENIGTLNTSAINLEVSTDSEYINMIDNTSMIAYAISGELSTTENSISFAVAGNVPDGYSAHFIV
;
A
#
# COMPACT_ATOMS: atom_id res chain seq x y z
N VAL A 1 19.63 23.42 15.60
CA VAL A 1 20.61 23.68 14.54
C VAL A 1 22.01 23.61 15.14
N TYR A 2 22.88 22.79 14.55
CA TYR A 2 24.26 22.60 14.99
C TYR A 2 25.20 23.20 13.93
N ASP A 3 25.58 24.43 14.12
CA ASP A 3 26.46 25.15 13.19
C ASP A 3 27.93 25.04 13.64
N GLY A 4 28.51 23.87 13.38
CA GLY A 4 29.95 23.60 13.64
C GLY A 4 30.35 23.48 15.13
N SER A 5 29.38 23.56 16.08
CA SER A 5 29.64 23.57 17.52
C SER A 5 28.81 22.51 18.28
N GLY A 6 28.04 21.68 17.61
CA GLY A 6 27.29 20.58 18.24
C GLY A 6 28.23 19.45 18.68
N SER A 7 27.75 18.63 19.59
CA SER A 7 28.42 17.43 20.08
C SER A 7 27.69 16.17 19.64
N LEU A 8 28.38 15.03 19.67
CA LEU A 8 27.78 13.72 19.43
C LEU A 8 26.58 13.47 20.37
N SER A 9 26.74 13.78 21.66
CA SER A 9 25.66 13.57 22.65
C SER A 9 24.40 14.37 22.31
N GLU A 10 24.55 15.65 21.94
CA GLU A 10 23.39 16.48 21.57
C GLU A 10 22.70 15.97 20.31
N GLY A 11 23.46 15.45 19.32
CA GLY A 11 22.91 14.81 18.13
C GLY A 11 22.13 13.54 18.45
N MET A 12 22.74 12.65 19.25
CA MET A 12 22.09 11.41 19.70
C MET A 12 20.82 11.68 20.52
N ASP A 13 20.88 12.63 21.48
CA ASP A 13 19.73 13.00 22.30
C ASP A 13 18.58 13.54 21.45
N ALA A 14 18.88 14.38 20.45
CA ALA A 14 17.86 14.90 19.54
C ALA A 14 17.21 13.77 18.70
N ILE A 15 18.00 12.85 18.15
CA ILE A 15 17.50 11.73 17.35
C ILE A 15 16.63 10.81 18.24
N ASN A 16 17.12 10.44 19.41
CA ASN A 16 16.41 9.55 20.33
C ASN A 16 15.13 10.19 20.91
N SER A 17 15.06 11.52 21.00
CA SER A 17 13.84 12.22 21.39
C SER A 17 12.75 12.18 20.31
N GLY A 18 13.12 11.93 19.05
CA GLY A 18 12.24 11.83 17.91
C GLY A 18 12.23 13.08 17.05
N VAL A 19 13.12 13.11 16.04
CA VAL A 19 13.10 14.12 14.98
C VAL A 19 12.50 13.50 13.71
N GLY A 20 11.60 14.21 13.01
CA GLY A 20 10.99 13.69 11.77
C GLY A 20 11.91 13.83 10.55
N ILE A 21 12.78 14.85 10.54
CA ILE A 21 13.66 15.17 9.40
C ILE A 21 15.04 15.54 9.93
N ILE A 22 16.08 14.96 9.33
CA ILE A 22 17.46 15.35 9.53
C ILE A 22 17.98 15.92 8.20
N ASN A 23 18.45 17.16 8.25
CA ASN A 23 18.99 17.86 7.10
C ASN A 23 20.45 18.20 7.39
N TYR A 24 21.37 17.46 6.78
CA TYR A 24 22.80 17.60 7.01
C TYR A 24 23.49 18.27 5.83
N THR A 25 24.36 19.23 6.13
CA THR A 25 25.29 19.82 5.17
C THR A 25 26.66 19.94 5.83
N GLY A 26 27.66 19.22 5.29
CA GLY A 26 28.98 19.25 5.91
C GLY A 26 29.94 18.22 5.35
N HIS A 27 31.10 18.11 5.98
CA HIS A 27 32.02 17.02 5.68
C HIS A 27 31.42 15.68 6.11
N ALA A 28 31.48 14.72 5.22
CA ALA A 28 31.04 13.36 5.49
C ALA A 28 32.01 12.34 4.86
N GLY A 29 31.83 11.09 5.21
CA GLY A 29 32.56 9.97 4.66
C GLY A 29 31.71 8.70 4.70
N PRO A 30 32.27 7.57 4.24
CA PRO A 30 31.54 6.29 4.24
C PRO A 30 31.13 5.81 5.62
N ASN A 31 31.77 6.34 6.69
CA ASN A 31 31.54 5.91 8.06
C ASN A 31 30.83 6.96 8.92
N GLY A 32 30.43 8.11 8.37
CA GLY A 32 29.72 9.10 9.19
C GLY A 32 29.82 10.55 8.74
N TRP A 33 29.21 11.42 9.53
CA TRP A 33 29.31 12.88 9.43
C TRP A 33 30.50 13.40 10.21
N GLY A 34 31.22 14.39 9.65
CA GLY A 34 32.47 14.87 10.17
C GLY A 34 32.41 16.14 11.03
N ASN A 35 31.30 16.90 10.96
CA ASN A 35 31.16 18.17 11.66
C ASN A 35 29.68 18.50 11.97
N GLY A 36 29.45 19.57 12.72
CA GLY A 36 28.13 19.88 13.25
C GLY A 36 27.84 19.04 14.51
N ALA A 37 27.09 17.98 14.40
CA ALA A 37 26.96 16.90 15.36
C ALA A 37 27.60 15.66 14.71
N PRO A 38 28.91 15.42 14.92
CA PRO A 38 29.62 14.30 14.31
C PRO A 38 29.02 12.98 14.80
N LEU A 39 28.72 12.09 13.85
CA LEU A 39 28.04 10.82 14.14
C LEU A 39 28.56 9.76 13.17
N SER A 40 28.95 8.62 13.70
CA SER A 40 29.49 7.49 12.92
C SER A 40 28.46 6.37 12.78
N SER A 41 28.74 5.41 11.87
CA SER A 41 27.94 4.17 11.77
C SER A 41 27.85 3.40 13.09
N SER A 42 28.90 3.42 13.90
CA SER A 42 28.89 2.82 15.23
C SER A 42 27.90 3.52 16.17
N ASP A 43 27.82 4.87 16.10
CA ASP A 43 26.88 5.63 16.93
C ASP A 43 25.44 5.42 16.49
N VAL A 44 25.20 5.18 15.19
CA VAL A 44 23.86 4.85 14.67
C VAL A 44 23.34 3.55 15.29
N ASN A 45 24.20 2.56 15.49
CA ASN A 45 23.81 1.29 16.12
C ASN A 45 23.48 1.43 17.61
N ASP A 46 23.87 2.53 18.25
CA ASP A 46 23.55 2.85 19.65
C ASP A 46 22.26 3.69 19.79
N LEU A 47 21.54 3.97 18.69
CA LEU A 47 20.29 4.74 18.70
C LEU A 47 19.15 3.93 19.35
N THR A 48 18.28 4.64 20.07
CA THR A 48 17.11 4.10 20.77
C THR A 48 15.79 4.72 20.32
N ASN A 49 15.76 5.23 19.09
CA ASN A 49 14.64 5.98 18.53
C ASN A 49 13.56 5.11 17.88
N THR A 50 13.30 3.93 18.45
CA THR A 50 12.20 3.04 18.02
C THR A 50 10.88 3.80 17.88
N ASP A 51 10.14 3.57 16.79
CA ASP A 51 8.89 4.27 16.40
C ASP A 51 9.03 5.78 16.10
N LYS A 52 10.28 6.31 16.03
CA LYS A 52 10.57 7.72 15.80
C LYS A 52 11.65 7.89 14.74
N LEU A 53 11.47 7.21 13.60
CA LEU A 53 12.48 7.13 12.55
C LEU A 53 12.42 8.35 11.61
N PRO A 54 13.50 9.14 11.47
CA PRO A 54 13.56 10.31 10.59
C PRO A 54 13.74 9.95 9.11
N PHE A 55 13.43 10.93 8.25
CA PHE A 55 13.96 11.01 6.88
C PHE A 55 15.23 11.88 6.87
N ILE A 56 16.25 11.43 6.17
CA ILE A 56 17.56 12.09 6.17
C ILE A 56 17.93 12.60 4.77
N PHE A 57 18.34 13.87 4.68
CA PHE A 57 18.88 14.48 3.48
C PHE A 57 20.31 14.94 3.77
N THR A 58 21.29 14.29 3.13
CA THR A 58 22.71 14.60 3.35
C THR A 58 23.36 15.23 2.12
N VAL A 59 23.88 16.43 2.30
CA VAL A 59 24.89 17.02 1.42
C VAL A 59 26.27 16.84 2.07
N GLY A 60 27.04 15.90 1.55
CA GLY A 60 28.32 15.51 2.08
C GLY A 60 28.97 14.41 1.23
N CYS A 61 30.27 14.21 1.41
CA CYS A 61 31.05 13.27 0.60
C CYS A 61 30.83 11.83 1.06
N ASN A 62 30.49 10.93 0.15
CA ASN A 62 30.58 9.48 0.29
C ASN A 62 29.70 8.78 1.37
N PRO A 63 28.67 9.36 2.00
CA PRO A 63 27.91 8.63 3.03
C PRO A 63 27.15 7.43 2.46
N GLY A 64 26.86 7.42 1.17
CA GLY A 64 26.17 6.33 0.45
C GLY A 64 27.10 5.49 -0.42
N GLN A 65 28.40 5.41 -0.14
CA GLN A 65 29.37 4.67 -0.97
C GLN A 65 29.30 3.16 -0.73
N PHE A 66 28.17 2.55 -1.06
CA PHE A 66 27.87 1.13 -0.82
C PHE A 66 28.69 0.15 -1.67
N ASN A 67 29.34 0.61 -2.74
CA ASN A 67 30.08 -0.23 -3.67
C ASN A 67 31.50 -0.61 -3.20
N ASP A 68 32.07 0.12 -2.23
CA ASP A 68 33.46 -0.06 -1.78
C ASP A 68 33.57 -0.52 -0.32
N TYR A 69 32.46 -0.59 0.41
CA TYR A 69 32.41 -0.90 1.84
C TYR A 69 31.43 -2.05 2.10
N THR A 70 31.67 -2.80 3.16
CA THR A 70 30.73 -3.86 3.62
C THR A 70 29.41 -3.25 4.03
N GLU A 71 29.46 -2.07 4.65
CA GLU A 71 28.32 -1.28 5.06
C GLU A 71 28.74 0.20 5.01
N CYS A 72 28.02 1.04 4.30
CA CYS A 72 28.24 2.48 4.30
C CYS A 72 27.33 3.17 5.33
N PHE A 73 27.61 4.45 5.59
CA PHE A 73 26.86 5.20 6.61
C PHE A 73 25.35 5.30 6.31
N CYS A 74 24.93 5.41 5.04
CA CYS A 74 23.51 5.38 4.70
C CYS A 74 22.87 4.03 5.00
N GLU A 75 23.59 2.93 4.81
CA GLU A 75 23.09 1.58 5.09
C GLU A 75 22.98 1.34 6.59
N SER A 76 23.92 1.83 7.42
CA SER A 76 23.83 1.65 8.87
C SER A 76 22.51 2.20 9.45
N TRP A 77 22.00 3.32 8.92
CA TRP A 77 20.71 3.86 9.32
C TRP A 77 19.52 2.98 8.95
N MET A 78 19.65 2.16 7.90
CA MET A 78 18.58 1.25 7.44
C MET A 78 18.57 -0.09 8.17
N TRP A 79 19.73 -0.48 8.76
CA TRP A 79 19.90 -1.77 9.44
C TRP A 79 19.85 -1.69 10.96
N ALA A 80 19.91 -0.48 11.53
CA ALA A 80 19.98 -0.28 12.98
C ALA A 80 18.76 -0.87 13.69
N THR A 81 19.02 -1.58 14.79
CA THR A 81 17.99 -2.15 15.66
C THR A 81 18.41 -1.97 17.12
N ASP A 82 17.41 -1.93 18.02
CA ASP A 82 17.66 -2.07 19.44
C ASP A 82 18.00 -3.53 19.86
N ASP A 83 18.26 -3.76 21.14
CA ASP A 83 18.62 -5.08 21.68
C ASP A 83 17.49 -6.13 21.53
N ASP A 84 16.25 -5.69 21.35
CA ASP A 84 15.07 -6.55 21.14
C ASP A 84 14.81 -6.81 19.64
N GLY A 85 15.61 -6.20 18.75
CA GLY A 85 15.49 -6.31 17.29
C GLY A 85 14.46 -5.38 16.66
N ASN A 86 13.93 -4.40 17.39
CA ASN A 86 13.05 -3.40 16.82
C ASN A 86 13.85 -2.38 16.00
N PRO A 87 13.32 -1.90 14.85
CA PRO A 87 14.01 -0.92 14.02
C PRO A 87 14.30 0.38 14.78
N THR A 88 15.54 0.83 14.69
CA THR A 88 16.02 2.17 15.05
C THR A 88 16.62 2.84 13.82
N GLY A 89 17.32 3.98 13.96
CA GLY A 89 17.97 4.65 12.83
C GLY A 89 17.00 5.53 12.04
N ALA A 90 16.72 5.22 10.77
CA ALA A 90 15.93 6.09 9.89
C ALA A 90 15.00 5.32 8.94
N VAL A 91 13.96 6.01 8.46
CA VAL A 91 13.05 5.50 7.40
C VAL A 91 13.69 5.59 6.01
N GLY A 92 14.57 6.56 5.81
CA GLY A 92 15.27 6.76 4.57
C GLY A 92 16.44 7.74 4.69
N HIS A 93 17.50 7.52 3.89
CA HIS A 93 18.69 8.35 3.85
C HIS A 93 19.08 8.66 2.40
N LEU A 94 19.01 9.92 2.01
CA LEU A 94 19.53 10.41 0.73
C LEU A 94 20.99 10.81 0.91
N GLY A 95 21.94 10.14 0.24
CA GLY A 95 23.36 10.39 0.36
C GLY A 95 24.12 10.11 -0.91
N SER A 96 25.29 10.74 -1.06
CA SER A 96 26.15 10.58 -2.23
C SER A 96 27.04 9.35 -2.16
N THR A 97 27.22 8.69 -3.30
CA THR A 97 28.18 7.58 -3.47
C THR A 97 29.58 8.07 -3.82
N ILE A 98 29.81 9.38 -4.00
CA ILE A 98 31.10 10.00 -4.35
C ILE A 98 31.41 11.19 -3.45
N SER A 99 32.62 11.67 -3.55
CA SER A 99 33.01 12.99 -2.99
C SER A 99 32.27 14.09 -3.73
N GLN A 100 31.27 14.70 -3.07
CA GLN A 100 30.47 15.78 -3.64
C GLN A 100 31.23 17.11 -3.69
N SER A 101 30.96 17.87 -4.73
CA SER A 101 31.26 19.32 -4.74
C SER A 101 30.26 20.04 -3.82
N TRP A 102 30.59 21.30 -3.43
CA TRP A 102 29.71 22.03 -2.51
C TRP A 102 28.48 22.63 -3.21
N GLU A 103 28.68 23.35 -4.28
CA GLU A 103 27.66 24.26 -4.80
C GLU A 103 26.48 23.54 -5.46
N PRO A 104 26.62 22.57 -6.37
CA PRO A 104 25.47 21.93 -6.99
C PRO A 104 24.57 21.22 -5.98
N PRO A 105 25.04 20.36 -5.05
CA PRO A 105 24.20 19.69 -4.08
C PRO A 105 23.44 20.63 -3.15
N MET A 106 24.00 21.79 -2.82
CA MET A 106 23.32 22.81 -2.00
C MET A 106 22.09 23.38 -2.70
N HIS A 107 22.12 23.53 -4.03
CA HIS A 107 20.93 23.93 -4.81
C HIS A 107 19.83 22.85 -4.73
N GLY A 108 20.22 21.58 -4.84
CA GLY A 108 19.29 20.46 -4.66
C GLY A 108 18.65 20.45 -3.27
N GLN A 109 19.48 20.57 -2.23
CA GLN A 109 19.00 20.60 -0.85
C GLN A 109 18.13 21.81 -0.56
N TRP A 110 18.46 22.99 -1.11
CA TRP A 110 17.61 24.17 -0.99
C TRP A 110 16.22 23.91 -1.55
N ALA A 111 16.12 23.33 -2.74
CA ALA A 111 14.83 23.00 -3.35
C ALA A 111 14.06 21.95 -2.54
N MET A 112 14.73 20.90 -2.04
CA MET A 112 14.11 19.92 -1.15
C MET A 112 13.53 20.58 0.10
N ASN A 113 14.28 21.48 0.73
CA ASN A 113 13.82 22.23 1.90
C ASN A 113 12.64 23.15 1.59
N ALA A 114 12.67 23.82 0.44
CA ALA A 114 11.56 24.68 0.01
C ALA A 114 10.27 23.86 -0.27
N ILE A 115 10.40 22.65 -0.80
CA ILE A 115 9.26 21.72 -0.98
C ILE A 115 8.74 21.24 0.38
N LEU A 116 9.63 20.82 1.28
CA LEU A 116 9.26 20.36 2.63
C LEU A 116 8.52 21.43 3.45
N THR A 117 8.89 22.69 3.29
CA THR A 117 8.24 23.84 3.96
C THR A 117 7.07 24.42 3.16
N GLU A 118 6.68 23.78 2.05
CA GLU A 118 5.61 24.25 1.14
C GLU A 118 5.82 25.68 0.65
N SER A 119 7.09 26.13 0.58
CA SER A 119 7.50 27.45 0.09
C SER A 119 7.98 27.44 -1.37
N TYR A 120 8.01 26.29 -2.03
CA TYR A 120 8.31 26.15 -3.46
C TYR A 120 7.02 26.31 -4.27
N ASP A 121 6.96 27.33 -5.11
CA ASP A 121 5.77 27.67 -5.89
C ASP A 121 5.29 26.49 -6.75
N ASN A 122 4.01 26.15 -6.60
CA ASN A 122 3.33 25.11 -7.38
C ASN A 122 3.91 23.67 -7.24
N ASN A 123 4.69 23.39 -6.21
CA ASN A 123 5.21 22.05 -5.93
C ASN A 123 4.89 21.62 -4.51
N THR A 124 3.95 20.68 -4.39
CA THR A 124 3.50 20.09 -3.12
C THR A 124 3.88 18.61 -3.02
N SER A 125 4.98 18.18 -3.64
CA SER A 125 5.43 16.79 -3.53
C SER A 125 5.72 16.45 -2.07
N ARG A 126 5.14 15.35 -1.58
CA ARG A 126 5.27 14.91 -0.19
C ARG A 126 5.98 13.55 -0.06
N SER A 127 6.12 12.81 -1.16
CA SER A 127 6.88 11.56 -1.13
C SER A 127 8.38 11.82 -1.08
N TYR A 128 9.10 10.97 -0.35
CA TYR A 128 10.55 11.11 -0.17
C TYR A 128 11.30 11.14 -1.50
N GLY A 129 10.99 10.19 -2.39
CA GLY A 129 11.56 10.16 -3.74
C GLY A 129 11.14 11.36 -4.59
N GLY A 130 9.88 11.80 -4.48
CA GLY A 130 9.39 12.98 -5.18
C GLY A 130 10.14 14.25 -4.78
N ILE A 131 10.39 14.46 -3.49
CA ILE A 131 11.19 15.57 -2.96
C ILE A 131 12.62 15.48 -3.47
N ALA A 132 13.25 14.29 -3.38
CA ALA A 132 14.63 14.07 -3.83
C ALA A 132 14.80 14.35 -5.33
N VAL A 133 13.90 13.82 -6.18
CA VAL A 133 13.94 14.01 -7.63
C VAL A 133 13.76 15.49 -8.01
N ASN A 134 12.80 16.19 -7.39
CA ASN A 134 12.58 17.61 -7.67
C ASN A 134 13.81 18.45 -7.24
N GLY A 135 14.43 18.11 -6.11
CA GLY A 135 15.71 18.74 -5.72
C GLY A 135 16.81 18.51 -6.75
N CYS A 136 16.98 17.29 -7.25
CA CYS A 136 17.92 16.97 -8.31
C CYS A 136 17.60 17.73 -9.62
N MET A 137 16.33 17.83 -10.01
CA MET A 137 15.93 18.59 -11.20
C MET A 137 16.29 20.06 -11.08
N HIS A 138 16.02 20.69 -9.94
CA HIS A 138 16.41 22.08 -9.68
C HIS A 138 17.93 22.26 -9.70
N MET A 139 18.68 21.35 -9.10
CA MET A 139 20.14 21.34 -9.15
C MET A 139 20.65 21.26 -10.58
N ASN A 140 20.05 20.40 -11.43
CA ASN A 140 20.43 20.25 -12.83
C ASN A 140 20.14 21.53 -13.63
N GLU A 141 19.01 22.17 -13.38
CA GLU A 141 18.63 23.44 -14.01
C GLU A 141 19.60 24.57 -13.61
N ALA A 142 19.90 24.70 -12.32
CA ALA A 142 20.75 25.76 -11.78
C ALA A 142 22.24 25.61 -12.15
N GLN A 143 22.75 24.37 -12.24
CA GLN A 143 24.16 24.04 -12.33
C GLN A 143 24.56 23.28 -13.61
N GLY A 144 23.62 23.00 -14.50
CA GLY A 144 23.87 22.38 -15.81
C GLY A 144 24.58 21.02 -15.67
N SER A 145 25.69 20.85 -16.41
CA SER A 145 26.45 19.59 -16.44
C SER A 145 27.01 19.19 -15.06
N SER A 146 27.34 20.15 -14.21
CA SER A 146 27.83 19.88 -12.85
C SER A 146 26.70 19.30 -11.98
N GLY A 147 25.48 19.86 -12.06
CA GLY A 147 24.31 19.34 -11.37
C GLY A 147 23.93 17.93 -11.84
N ILE A 148 23.91 17.70 -13.17
CA ILE A 148 23.66 16.39 -13.75
C ILE A 148 24.67 15.34 -13.28
N ASN A 149 25.92 15.69 -13.12
CA ASN A 149 26.93 14.78 -12.62
C ASN A 149 26.69 14.41 -11.15
N GLU A 150 26.36 15.38 -10.29
CA GLU A 150 26.02 15.10 -8.88
C GLU A 150 24.75 14.24 -8.77
N THR A 151 23.71 14.51 -9.57
CA THR A 151 22.46 13.72 -9.59
C THR A 151 22.71 12.22 -9.83
N LYS A 152 23.67 11.85 -10.68
CA LYS A 152 23.98 10.45 -11.01
C LYS A 152 24.44 9.63 -9.81
N PHE A 153 24.96 10.28 -8.80
CA PHE A 153 25.61 9.65 -7.66
C PHE A 153 24.88 9.91 -6.34
N TRP A 154 23.83 10.69 -6.35
CA TRP A 154 23.01 10.91 -5.18
C TRP A 154 21.95 9.81 -5.08
N THR A 155 22.13 8.91 -4.12
CA THR A 155 21.36 7.68 -3.98
C THR A 155 20.41 7.78 -2.79
N LEU A 156 19.17 7.33 -3.00
CA LEU A 156 18.16 7.21 -1.95
C LEU A 156 18.16 5.76 -1.41
N PHE A 157 18.42 5.63 -0.12
CA PHE A 157 18.28 4.40 0.66
C PHE A 157 16.94 4.44 1.37
N GLY A 158 16.09 3.42 1.21
CA GLY A 158 14.74 3.36 1.72
C GLY A 158 13.69 3.34 0.63
N ASP A 159 12.42 3.46 1.00
CA ASP A 159 11.30 3.47 0.07
C ASP A 159 10.97 4.89 -0.41
N PRO A 160 11.12 5.19 -1.72
CA PRO A 160 10.84 6.51 -2.28
C PRO A 160 9.37 6.92 -2.25
N SER A 161 8.45 5.98 -2.08
CA SER A 161 7.00 6.25 -2.05
C SER A 161 6.49 6.78 -0.71
N LEU A 162 7.27 6.62 0.37
CA LEU A 162 6.88 7.06 1.70
C LEU A 162 6.67 8.57 1.79
N ILE A 163 5.64 8.97 2.51
CA ILE A 163 5.30 10.37 2.72
C ILE A 163 6.14 10.93 3.88
N VAL A 164 6.88 11.99 3.60
CA VAL A 164 7.65 12.73 4.61
C VAL A 164 6.69 13.58 5.44
N ARG A 165 6.60 13.30 6.72
CA ARG A 165 5.79 14.07 7.66
C ARG A 165 6.57 15.31 8.13
N THR A 166 5.89 16.45 8.17
CA THR A 166 6.50 17.75 8.43
C THR A 166 5.98 18.43 9.69
N ASP A 167 5.04 17.81 10.38
CA ASP A 167 4.46 18.29 11.62
C ASP A 167 4.22 17.15 12.62
N VAL A 168 3.89 17.48 13.85
CA VAL A 168 3.46 16.51 14.87
C VAL A 168 2.16 15.88 14.40
N PRO A 169 2.09 14.54 14.28
CA PRO A 169 0.88 13.88 13.81
C PRO A 169 -0.30 14.14 14.76
N VAL A 170 -1.47 14.34 14.16
CA VAL A 170 -2.73 14.48 14.89
C VAL A 170 -3.59 13.24 14.79
N GLU A 171 -4.41 12.97 15.79
CA GLU A 171 -5.42 11.93 15.74
C GLU A 171 -6.53 12.30 14.75
N LEU A 172 -6.99 11.33 13.96
CA LEU A 172 -8.15 11.49 13.09
C LEU A 172 -9.44 11.29 13.87
N ASN A 173 -10.38 12.19 13.73
CA ASN A 173 -11.72 12.04 14.31
C ASN A 173 -12.64 11.37 13.28
N VAL A 174 -12.69 10.03 13.32
CA VAL A 174 -13.38 9.21 12.33
C VAL A 174 -14.73 8.74 12.84
N ALA A 175 -15.76 8.85 11.98
CA ALA A 175 -17.05 8.24 12.22
C ALA A 175 -17.47 7.38 11.01
N HIS A 176 -17.78 6.12 11.27
CA HIS A 176 -18.33 5.17 10.30
C HIS A 176 -19.23 4.16 10.98
N SER A 177 -20.02 3.42 10.19
CA SER A 177 -20.82 2.30 10.71
C SER A 177 -19.91 1.18 11.22
N GLU A 178 -20.23 0.59 12.38
CA GLU A 178 -19.56 -0.60 12.92
C GLU A 178 -19.93 -1.88 12.16
N SER A 179 -20.99 -1.82 11.36
CA SER A 179 -21.44 -2.93 10.52
C SER A 179 -22.04 -2.45 9.21
N ILE A 180 -21.94 -3.30 8.19
CA ILE A 180 -22.57 -3.18 6.87
C ILE A 180 -23.36 -4.46 6.60
N VAL A 181 -24.37 -4.37 5.73
CA VAL A 181 -25.21 -5.52 5.37
C VAL A 181 -24.82 -6.01 3.97
N ILE A 182 -24.82 -7.32 3.76
CA ILE A 182 -24.63 -7.91 2.43
C ILE A 182 -25.58 -7.27 1.42
N GLY A 183 -25.04 -6.84 0.27
CA GLY A 183 -25.79 -6.15 -0.78
C GLY A 183 -25.90 -4.64 -0.61
N GLN A 184 -25.39 -4.07 0.50
CA GLN A 184 -25.24 -2.63 0.63
C GLN A 184 -24.22 -2.14 -0.40
N GLN A 185 -24.52 -1.04 -1.12
CA GLN A 185 -23.69 -0.59 -2.25
C GLN A 185 -22.57 0.36 -1.83
N GLU A 186 -22.78 1.13 -0.77
CA GLU A 186 -21.85 2.20 -0.37
C GLU A 186 -21.66 2.24 1.14
N LEU A 187 -20.43 2.59 1.55
CA LEU A 187 -20.10 2.95 2.92
C LEU A 187 -19.68 4.41 2.96
N VAL A 188 -20.32 5.19 3.81
CA VAL A 188 -19.96 6.58 4.08
C VAL A 188 -19.07 6.63 5.32
N VAL A 189 -17.91 7.28 5.20
CA VAL A 189 -16.95 7.48 6.27
C VAL A 189 -16.68 8.98 6.42
N ASP A 190 -17.01 9.53 7.57
CA ASP A 190 -16.67 10.90 7.93
C ASP A 190 -15.27 10.90 8.58
N VAL A 191 -14.34 11.62 7.96
CA VAL A 191 -12.94 11.76 8.43
C VAL A 191 -12.67 13.18 8.94
N GLY A 192 -13.55 14.14 8.62
CA GLY A 192 -13.47 15.54 9.01
C GLY A 192 -12.40 16.37 8.27
N ILE A 193 -11.59 15.74 7.39
CA ILE A 193 -10.52 16.41 6.62
C ILE A 193 -10.53 15.93 5.16
N ASP A 194 -10.08 16.77 4.24
CA ASP A 194 -9.97 16.46 2.82
C ASP A 194 -8.69 15.68 2.49
N GLY A 195 -8.78 14.83 1.45
CA GLY A 195 -7.63 14.11 0.90
C GLY A 195 -7.12 12.97 1.76
N ALA A 196 -7.85 12.56 2.80
CA ALA A 196 -7.55 11.33 3.52
C ALA A 196 -7.89 10.11 2.65
N LEU A 197 -6.99 9.14 2.60
CA LEU A 197 -7.22 7.86 1.94
C LEU A 197 -7.90 6.90 2.92
N VAL A 198 -9.08 6.45 2.57
CA VAL A 198 -9.82 5.39 3.27
C VAL A 198 -9.73 4.12 2.46
N ALA A 199 -9.29 3.03 3.06
CA ALA A 199 -9.11 1.73 2.42
C ALA A 199 -9.81 0.63 3.21
N LEU A 200 -10.46 -0.28 2.50
CA LEU A 200 -11.07 -1.50 3.02
C LEU A 200 -10.30 -2.72 2.52
N SER A 201 -9.95 -3.64 3.41
CA SER A 201 -9.27 -4.89 3.06
C SER A 201 -9.89 -6.10 3.75
N ILE A 202 -9.75 -7.27 3.12
CA ILE A 202 -10.12 -8.58 3.65
C ILE A 202 -8.93 -9.49 3.42
N ASP A 203 -8.47 -10.17 4.46
CA ASP A 203 -7.31 -11.08 4.40
C ASP A 203 -6.04 -10.41 3.81
N ASN A 204 -5.80 -9.15 4.15
CA ASN A 204 -4.72 -8.30 3.62
C ASN A 204 -4.83 -7.97 2.12
N GLU A 205 -5.95 -8.25 1.46
CA GLU A 205 -6.19 -7.83 0.09
C GLU A 205 -7.07 -6.58 0.05
N LEU A 206 -6.61 -5.54 -0.65
CA LEU A 206 -7.37 -4.31 -0.87
C LEU A 206 -8.64 -4.62 -1.69
N ARG A 207 -9.81 -4.24 -1.16
CA ARG A 207 -11.12 -4.47 -1.80
C ARG A 207 -11.75 -3.18 -2.32
N SER A 208 -11.63 -2.10 -1.56
CA SER A 208 -12.17 -0.78 -1.95
C SER A 208 -11.35 0.34 -1.33
N TYR A 209 -11.29 1.48 -2.00
CA TYR A 209 -10.69 2.69 -1.44
C TYR A 209 -11.34 3.95 -2.00
N ALA A 210 -11.29 5.02 -1.24
CA ALA A 210 -11.71 6.35 -1.66
C ALA A 210 -10.89 7.43 -0.95
N TYR A 211 -10.80 8.59 -1.59
CA TYR A 211 -10.27 9.80 -0.94
C TYR A 211 -11.42 10.64 -0.40
N SER A 212 -11.26 11.21 0.79
CA SER A 212 -12.24 12.13 1.35
C SER A 212 -12.29 13.45 0.58
N ASN A 213 -13.51 13.97 0.39
CA ASN A 213 -13.81 15.27 -0.20
C ASN A 213 -14.89 15.95 0.64
N GLY A 214 -14.68 17.19 1.05
CA GLY A 214 -15.54 17.84 2.06
C GLY A 214 -15.53 17.12 3.41
N GLY A 215 -14.43 16.44 3.76
CA GLY A 215 -14.29 15.64 4.97
C GLY A 215 -14.90 14.24 4.91
N VAL A 216 -15.54 13.83 3.83
CA VAL A 216 -16.27 12.56 3.71
C VAL A 216 -15.71 11.70 2.58
N ALA A 217 -15.53 10.40 2.83
CA ALA A 217 -15.22 9.40 1.82
C ALA A 217 -16.44 8.48 1.60
N ILE A 218 -16.72 8.15 0.33
CA ILE A 218 -17.78 7.20 -0.06
C ILE A 218 -17.10 6.05 -0.77
N LEU A 219 -17.19 4.84 -0.19
CA LEU A 219 -16.56 3.63 -0.70
C LEU A 219 -17.60 2.73 -1.37
N ASP A 220 -17.25 2.20 -2.54
CA ASP A 220 -18.02 1.15 -3.21
C ASP A 220 -17.82 -0.18 -2.48
N LEU A 221 -18.91 -0.86 -2.14
CA LEU A 221 -18.90 -2.12 -1.40
C LEU A 221 -19.16 -3.34 -2.29
N GLY A 222 -19.27 -3.21 -3.61
CA GLY A 222 -19.62 -4.31 -4.50
C GLY A 222 -18.69 -5.54 -4.41
N SER A 223 -17.41 -5.34 -4.05
CA SER A 223 -16.42 -6.41 -3.84
C SER A 223 -16.10 -6.71 -2.37
N VAL A 224 -16.76 -6.03 -1.44
CA VAL A 224 -16.42 -6.05 0.00
C VAL A 224 -17.40 -6.91 0.79
N ASN A 225 -18.69 -6.77 0.55
CA ASN A 225 -19.75 -7.33 1.37
C ASN A 225 -20.50 -8.50 0.70
N THR A 226 -19.76 -9.39 0.06
CA THR A 226 -20.33 -10.55 -0.65
C THR A 226 -20.65 -11.72 0.28
N ILE A 227 -19.94 -11.85 1.41
CA ILE A 227 -20.14 -12.89 2.43
C ILE A 227 -20.06 -12.26 3.83
N PRO A 228 -20.74 -12.86 4.85
CA PRO A 228 -20.58 -12.44 6.24
C PRO A 228 -19.14 -12.60 6.71
N GLY A 229 -18.68 -11.66 7.54
CA GLY A 229 -17.31 -11.69 8.04
C GLY A 229 -16.85 -10.34 8.60
N GLN A 230 -15.56 -10.12 8.57
CA GLN A 230 -14.91 -8.92 9.06
C GLN A 230 -14.15 -8.24 7.92
N VAL A 231 -14.22 -6.94 7.86
CA VAL A 231 -13.49 -6.07 6.93
C VAL A 231 -12.62 -5.13 7.75
N ASP A 232 -11.36 -5.02 7.40
CA ASP A 232 -10.46 -4.05 8.00
C ASP A 232 -10.61 -2.71 7.31
N ILE A 233 -10.71 -1.64 8.09
CA ILE A 233 -10.71 -0.26 7.61
C ILE A 233 -9.44 0.44 8.09
N VAL A 234 -8.68 1.01 7.16
CA VAL A 234 -7.49 1.82 7.44
C VAL A 234 -7.65 3.18 6.79
N ILE A 235 -7.41 4.23 7.58
CA ILE A 235 -7.47 5.60 7.10
C ILE A 235 -6.13 6.28 7.35
N SER A 236 -5.57 6.86 6.31
CA SER A 236 -4.32 7.61 6.40
C SER A 236 -4.46 9.02 5.82
N SER A 237 -3.76 9.96 6.44
CA SER A 237 -3.70 11.33 5.95
C SER A 237 -2.32 11.94 6.26
N PHE A 238 -2.01 13.03 5.55
CA PHE A 238 -0.78 13.77 5.77
C PHE A 238 -0.77 14.37 7.19
N ASN A 239 0.36 14.19 7.88
CA ASN A 239 0.56 14.64 9.27
C ASN A 239 -0.53 14.15 10.26
N ALA A 240 -1.06 12.94 10.06
CA ALA A 240 -1.98 12.30 10.97
C ALA A 240 -1.53 10.89 11.34
N TYR A 241 -1.91 10.42 12.53
CA TYR A 241 -1.79 9.01 12.86
C TYR A 241 -2.75 8.19 12.01
N PRO A 242 -2.36 7.02 11.48
CA PRO A 242 -3.28 6.13 10.81
C PRO A 242 -4.40 5.67 11.77
N TYR A 243 -5.64 5.80 11.32
CA TYR A 243 -6.77 5.19 12.00
C TYR A 243 -6.95 3.75 11.51
N GLN A 244 -7.16 2.82 12.43
CA GLN A 244 -7.40 1.42 12.12
C GLN A 244 -8.60 0.91 12.93
N SER A 245 -9.51 0.21 12.26
CA SER A 245 -10.68 -0.40 12.88
C SER A 245 -11.18 -1.56 12.02
N THR A 246 -12.26 -2.20 12.46
CA THR A 246 -12.92 -3.28 11.74
C THR A 246 -14.41 -3.02 11.61
N ILE A 247 -15.00 -3.52 10.52
CA ILE A 247 -16.43 -3.41 10.21
C ILE A 247 -16.98 -4.82 10.07
N GLN A 248 -18.10 -5.13 10.71
CA GLN A 248 -18.74 -6.43 10.57
C GLN A 248 -19.64 -6.45 9.33
N VAL A 249 -19.46 -7.46 8.48
CA VAL A 249 -20.40 -7.76 7.39
C VAL A 249 -21.48 -8.69 7.92
N LEU A 250 -22.70 -8.19 8.01
CA LEU A 250 -23.85 -8.94 8.50
C LEU A 250 -24.60 -9.59 7.32
N GLY A 251 -25.15 -10.78 7.56
CA GLY A 251 -26.04 -11.44 6.61
C GLY A 251 -27.26 -10.56 6.29
N ALA A 252 -27.75 -10.64 5.05
CA ALA A 252 -28.98 -9.98 4.66
C ALA A 252 -30.17 -10.57 5.45
N GLU A 253 -31.11 -9.73 5.84
CA GLU A 253 -32.40 -10.23 6.37
C GLU A 253 -33.12 -10.95 5.24
N GLY A 254 -33.48 -12.23 5.49
CA GLY A 254 -34.09 -13.08 4.49
C GLY A 254 -33.17 -14.19 3.99
N ALA A 255 -33.52 -14.79 2.88
CA ALA A 255 -32.68 -15.73 2.16
C ALA A 255 -31.73 -14.92 1.23
N TYR A 256 -30.45 -15.25 1.25
CA TYR A 256 -29.46 -14.64 0.38
C TYR A 256 -28.51 -15.71 -0.17
N LEU A 257 -28.53 -15.89 -1.46
CA LEU A 257 -27.81 -16.97 -2.12
C LEU A 257 -26.56 -16.44 -2.78
N VAL A 258 -25.47 -17.15 -2.59
CA VAL A 258 -24.19 -16.86 -3.23
C VAL A 258 -23.66 -18.10 -3.95
N TYR A 259 -23.02 -17.91 -5.07
CA TYR A 259 -22.25 -18.95 -5.72
C TYR A 259 -21.07 -19.34 -4.82
N ASN A 260 -20.89 -20.63 -4.57
CA ASN A 260 -19.78 -21.15 -3.79
C ASN A 260 -18.75 -21.86 -4.67
N ASN A 261 -19.19 -22.88 -5.47
CA ASN A 261 -18.31 -23.67 -6.34
C ASN A 261 -19.13 -24.37 -7.43
N TYR A 262 -18.45 -25.13 -8.26
CA TYR A 262 -19.06 -26.04 -9.23
C TYR A 262 -18.42 -27.43 -9.18
N GLU A 263 -19.17 -28.44 -9.60
CA GLU A 263 -18.69 -29.81 -9.76
C GLU A 263 -18.89 -30.26 -11.23
N LEU A 264 -17.81 -30.68 -11.87
CA LEU A 264 -17.87 -31.26 -13.22
C LEU A 264 -18.39 -32.70 -13.13
N ILE A 265 -19.45 -32.99 -13.91
CA ILE A 265 -20.01 -34.32 -14.02
C ILE A 265 -19.29 -35.05 -15.15
N ASN A 266 -19.01 -36.36 -14.96
CA ASN A 266 -18.36 -37.20 -15.95
C ASN A 266 -16.98 -36.72 -16.40
N ASN A 267 -16.30 -35.92 -15.59
CA ASN A 267 -14.96 -35.44 -15.84
C ASN A 267 -14.02 -35.86 -14.69
N ASN A 268 -13.43 -37.04 -14.81
CA ASN A 268 -12.66 -37.68 -13.74
C ASN A 268 -11.27 -37.05 -13.51
N ASN A 269 -10.79 -36.17 -14.40
CA ASN A 269 -9.48 -35.54 -14.28
C ASN A 269 -9.52 -34.03 -14.10
N GLY A 270 -10.72 -33.40 -14.10
CA GLY A 270 -10.89 -31.95 -13.94
C GLY A 270 -10.40 -31.11 -15.14
N ILE A 271 -9.99 -31.76 -16.24
CA ILE A 271 -9.49 -31.08 -17.43
C ILE A 271 -10.59 -31.03 -18.49
N ILE A 272 -10.88 -29.85 -18.99
CA ILE A 272 -11.82 -29.61 -20.08
C ILE A 272 -11.05 -29.58 -21.39
N GLU A 273 -11.44 -30.43 -22.35
CA GLU A 273 -10.74 -30.60 -23.64
C GLU A 273 -11.49 -29.86 -24.76
N TYR A 274 -10.77 -29.67 -25.87
CA TYR A 274 -11.33 -29.10 -27.12
C TYR A 274 -12.51 -29.92 -27.66
N GLY A 275 -13.61 -29.23 -27.98
CA GLY A 275 -14.79 -29.85 -28.54
C GLY A 275 -15.59 -30.70 -27.54
N GLN A 276 -15.26 -30.67 -26.27
CA GLN A 276 -15.91 -31.46 -25.24
C GLN A 276 -17.31 -30.89 -24.90
N LEU A 277 -18.26 -31.82 -24.68
CA LEU A 277 -19.51 -31.51 -23.97
C LEU A 277 -19.22 -31.60 -22.47
N VAL A 278 -19.48 -30.52 -21.75
CA VAL A 278 -19.25 -30.41 -20.32
C VAL A 278 -20.60 -30.33 -19.62
N GLU A 279 -20.73 -31.08 -18.54
CA GLU A 279 -21.85 -31.03 -17.62
C GLU A 279 -21.33 -30.64 -16.25
N MET A 280 -21.97 -29.68 -15.59
CA MET A 280 -21.62 -29.23 -14.25
C MET A 280 -22.82 -29.00 -13.36
N ASN A 281 -22.69 -29.28 -12.09
CA ASN A 281 -23.58 -28.81 -11.05
C ASN A 281 -23.00 -27.55 -10.39
N LEU A 282 -23.87 -26.64 -9.98
CA LEU A 282 -23.47 -25.49 -9.18
C LEU A 282 -23.73 -25.76 -7.70
N LEU A 283 -22.81 -25.36 -6.86
CA LEU A 283 -22.95 -25.32 -5.41
C LEU A 283 -23.27 -23.89 -5.01
N ILE A 284 -24.43 -23.71 -4.42
CA ILE A 284 -24.95 -22.42 -3.98
C ILE A 284 -25.10 -22.46 -2.47
N GLU A 285 -24.61 -21.47 -1.77
CA GLU A 285 -24.72 -21.32 -0.34
C GLU A 285 -25.81 -20.29 0.01
N ASN A 286 -26.66 -20.61 0.96
CA ASN A 286 -27.61 -19.64 1.50
C ASN A 286 -27.01 -18.97 2.74
N ILE A 287 -26.34 -17.83 2.55
CA ILE A 287 -25.73 -17.04 3.63
C ILE A 287 -26.72 -16.07 4.30
N GLY A 288 -27.99 -16.09 3.90
CA GLY A 288 -29.06 -15.32 4.53
C GLY A 288 -29.56 -15.96 5.82
N THR A 289 -30.44 -15.26 6.53
CA THR A 289 -30.99 -15.69 7.83
C THR A 289 -32.22 -16.56 7.73
N LEU A 290 -32.82 -16.68 6.54
CA LEU A 290 -34.02 -17.49 6.30
C LEU A 290 -33.78 -18.53 5.20
N ASN A 291 -34.50 -19.64 5.29
CA ASN A 291 -34.53 -20.64 4.24
C ASN A 291 -35.28 -20.12 2.98
N THR A 292 -34.95 -20.69 1.81
CA THR A 292 -35.68 -20.39 0.57
C THR A 292 -36.78 -21.40 0.31
N SER A 293 -37.74 -21.03 -0.57
CA SER A 293 -38.50 -21.97 -1.38
C SER A 293 -37.71 -22.31 -2.66
N ALA A 294 -38.32 -23.05 -3.58
CA ALA A 294 -37.72 -23.40 -4.86
C ALA A 294 -37.21 -22.18 -5.63
N ILE A 295 -35.98 -22.28 -6.16
CA ILE A 295 -35.28 -21.25 -6.88
C ILE A 295 -34.89 -21.77 -8.27
N ASN A 296 -35.17 -20.98 -9.29
CA ASN A 296 -34.66 -21.24 -10.63
C ASN A 296 -33.34 -20.48 -10.84
N LEU A 297 -32.36 -21.14 -11.43
CA LEU A 297 -31.06 -20.61 -11.77
C LEU A 297 -30.93 -20.56 -13.31
N GLU A 298 -30.35 -19.49 -13.82
CA GLU A 298 -29.97 -19.36 -15.23
C GLU A 298 -28.50 -19.01 -15.31
N VAL A 299 -27.77 -19.70 -16.19
CA VAL A 299 -26.34 -19.48 -16.39
C VAL A 299 -26.11 -18.94 -17.80
N SER A 300 -25.35 -17.89 -17.92
CA SER A 300 -24.97 -17.28 -19.20
C SER A 300 -23.47 -17.05 -19.29
N THR A 301 -22.97 -16.88 -20.50
CA THR A 301 -21.59 -16.49 -20.78
C THR A 301 -21.53 -15.66 -22.05
N ASP A 302 -20.60 -14.74 -22.14
CA ASP A 302 -20.29 -13.93 -23.33
C ASP A 302 -19.13 -14.54 -24.15
N SER A 303 -18.58 -15.68 -23.73
CA SER A 303 -17.48 -16.35 -24.42
C SER A 303 -17.88 -16.87 -25.79
N GLU A 304 -17.20 -16.47 -26.86
CA GLU A 304 -17.38 -16.98 -28.22
C GLU A 304 -16.99 -18.48 -28.36
N TYR A 305 -16.25 -19.04 -27.40
CA TYR A 305 -15.79 -20.43 -27.41
C TYR A 305 -16.70 -21.38 -26.62
N ILE A 306 -17.74 -20.86 -25.98
CA ILE A 306 -18.69 -21.64 -25.18
C ILE A 306 -20.08 -21.54 -25.80
N ASN A 307 -20.66 -22.71 -26.12
CA ASN A 307 -22.05 -22.79 -26.57
C ASN A 307 -22.89 -23.45 -25.51
N MET A 308 -23.76 -22.68 -24.84
CA MET A 308 -24.69 -23.20 -23.82
C MET A 308 -25.70 -24.14 -24.48
N ILE A 309 -25.89 -25.34 -23.92
CA ILE A 309 -26.85 -26.36 -24.39
C ILE A 309 -28.04 -26.39 -23.45
N ASP A 310 -27.79 -26.57 -22.14
CA ASP A 310 -28.79 -26.38 -21.10
C ASP A 310 -28.24 -25.38 -20.10
N ASN A 311 -28.91 -24.24 -20.00
CA ASN A 311 -28.45 -23.11 -19.21
C ASN A 311 -29.34 -22.86 -17.96
N THR A 312 -30.28 -23.76 -17.68
CA THR A 312 -31.23 -23.61 -16.56
C THR A 312 -31.13 -24.77 -15.59
N SER A 313 -31.27 -24.48 -14.31
CA SER A 313 -31.39 -25.46 -13.26
C SER A 313 -32.24 -24.93 -12.10
N MET A 314 -32.47 -25.76 -11.09
CA MET A 314 -33.18 -25.33 -9.89
C MET A 314 -32.55 -25.91 -8.62
N ILE A 315 -32.86 -25.24 -7.51
CA ILE A 315 -32.69 -25.73 -6.14
C ILE A 315 -34.04 -25.76 -5.50
N ALA A 316 -34.54 -26.92 -5.07
CA ALA A 316 -35.85 -27.05 -4.48
C ALA A 316 -35.99 -26.32 -3.15
N TYR A 317 -34.89 -26.27 -2.38
CA TYR A 317 -34.87 -25.70 -1.05
C TYR A 317 -33.43 -25.42 -0.60
N ALA A 318 -33.13 -24.21 -0.14
CA ALA A 318 -31.84 -23.88 0.42
C ALA A 318 -31.97 -23.45 1.89
N ILE A 319 -31.33 -24.22 2.77
CA ILE A 319 -31.34 -23.96 4.22
C ILE A 319 -30.33 -22.84 4.52
N SER A 320 -30.72 -21.95 5.43
CA SER A 320 -29.83 -20.90 5.93
C SER A 320 -28.54 -21.50 6.51
N GLY A 321 -27.38 -21.02 6.06
CA GLY A 321 -26.06 -21.48 6.48
C GLY A 321 -25.60 -22.79 5.82
N GLU A 322 -26.30 -23.32 4.83
CA GLU A 322 -25.97 -24.59 4.19
C GLU A 322 -25.73 -24.43 2.68
N LEU A 323 -24.89 -25.34 2.15
CA LEU A 323 -24.67 -25.54 0.71
C LEU A 323 -25.81 -26.37 0.11
N SER A 324 -26.23 -26.00 -1.08
CA SER A 324 -27.19 -26.73 -1.91
C SER A 324 -26.61 -26.95 -3.31
N THR A 325 -26.85 -28.12 -3.87
CA THR A 325 -26.43 -28.44 -5.24
C THR A 325 -27.64 -28.31 -6.18
N THR A 326 -27.42 -27.86 -7.41
CA THR A 326 -28.47 -27.81 -8.45
C THR A 326 -29.01 -29.19 -8.77
N GLU A 327 -30.33 -29.30 -9.00
CA GLU A 327 -31.00 -30.60 -9.27
C GLU A 327 -30.72 -31.15 -10.66
N ASN A 328 -30.55 -30.23 -11.66
CA ASN A 328 -30.20 -30.59 -13.01
C ASN A 328 -28.85 -29.95 -13.36
N SER A 329 -28.00 -30.66 -14.10
CA SER A 329 -26.76 -30.14 -14.55
C SER A 329 -26.93 -29.06 -15.63
N ILE A 330 -26.12 -28.04 -15.51
CA ILE A 330 -25.87 -27.07 -16.59
C ILE A 330 -24.97 -27.75 -17.62
N SER A 331 -25.24 -27.59 -18.90
CA SER A 331 -24.38 -28.16 -19.94
C SER A 331 -24.01 -27.17 -21.03
N PHE A 332 -22.76 -27.30 -21.52
CA PHE A 332 -22.22 -26.48 -22.58
C PHE A 332 -21.22 -27.25 -23.43
N ALA A 333 -21.05 -26.83 -24.68
CA ALA A 333 -20.00 -27.36 -25.57
C ALA A 333 -18.86 -26.37 -25.70
N VAL A 334 -17.64 -26.86 -25.60
CA VAL A 334 -16.39 -26.11 -25.83
C VAL A 334 -16.04 -26.13 -27.31
N ALA A 335 -15.69 -24.98 -27.89
CA ALA A 335 -15.28 -24.92 -29.29
C ALA A 335 -13.96 -25.65 -29.51
N GLY A 336 -13.82 -26.32 -30.70
CA GLY A 336 -12.60 -27.05 -31.05
C GLY A 336 -11.36 -26.16 -31.33
N ASN A 337 -11.54 -24.84 -31.36
CA ASN A 337 -10.49 -23.86 -31.62
C ASN A 337 -10.28 -22.88 -30.44
N VAL A 338 -10.75 -23.23 -29.26
CA VAL A 338 -10.48 -22.41 -28.06
C VAL A 338 -8.98 -22.35 -27.82
N PRO A 339 -8.40 -21.17 -27.50
CA PRO A 339 -6.98 -21.04 -27.16
C PRO A 339 -6.63 -21.82 -25.89
N ASP A 340 -5.41 -22.42 -25.87
CA ASP A 340 -4.93 -23.10 -24.67
C ASP A 340 -4.80 -22.15 -23.48
N GLY A 341 -5.27 -22.57 -22.31
CA GLY A 341 -5.30 -21.72 -21.09
C GLY A 341 -6.37 -20.62 -21.10
N TYR A 342 -7.34 -20.68 -22.03
CA TYR A 342 -8.45 -19.70 -22.05
C TYR A 342 -9.33 -19.83 -20.80
N SER A 343 -9.70 -18.71 -20.21
CA SER A 343 -10.63 -18.62 -19.09
C SER A 343 -11.96 -18.07 -19.56
N ALA A 344 -13.03 -18.86 -19.41
CA ALA A 344 -14.41 -18.42 -19.69
C ALA A 344 -15.09 -17.92 -18.41
N HIS A 345 -15.76 -16.78 -18.52
CA HIS A 345 -16.59 -16.25 -17.43
C HIS A 345 -18.04 -16.69 -17.60
N PHE A 346 -18.65 -17.11 -16.50
CA PHE A 346 -20.07 -17.45 -16.43
C PHE A 346 -20.76 -16.54 -15.43
N ILE A 347 -21.99 -16.17 -15.75
CA ILE A 347 -22.88 -15.39 -14.88
C ILE A 347 -24.02 -16.31 -14.47
N VAL A 348 -24.29 -16.35 -13.18
CA VAL A 348 -25.38 -17.14 -12.58
C VAL A 348 -26.44 -16.18 -12.03
#